data_6056186a95deb2dcaf9d30d380f058da
#
_entry.id   6056186a95deb2dcaf9d30d380f058da
#
_cell.length_a   1.000
_cell.length_b   1.000
_cell.length_c   1.000
_cell.angle_alpha   90.00
_cell.angle_beta   90.00
_cell.angle_gamma   90.00
#
_symmetry.space_group_name_H-M   'P 1'
#
loop_
_entity.id
_entity.type
_entity.pdbx_description
1 polymer ?
#
loop_
_entity_poly.entity_id
_entity_poly.type
_entity_poly.pdbx_seq_one_letter_code
_entity_poly.pdbx_strand_id
1 'polypeptide(L)'
;MAFGNNKFIGSGEEGAIQISDNGSACSTPTGLGSRTLEKTLNGITFGNNQFLTVGSDGWLSITSDDGDGFTALTIPTGAKHLYSTAYGNDIFVAVGDDSVVVYDKDGLLDPVLKANKYSFNDVTFGNGVFVAVGNDEIIYTSTDGDDWTQVHGK
;
A
#
# COMPACT_ATOMS: atom_id res chain seq x y z
N MET A 1 4.86 -7.19 5.50
CA MET A 1 4.59 -7.16 6.97
C MET A 1 4.79 -5.75 7.46
N ALA A 2 3.91 -5.27 8.35
CA ALA A 2 4.00 -3.96 9.01
C ALA A 2 3.77 -4.10 10.51
N PHE A 3 4.26 -3.11 11.28
CA PHE A 3 4.04 -3.00 12.72
C PHE A 3 3.41 -1.65 13.04
N GLY A 4 2.35 -1.64 13.83
CA GLY A 4 1.66 -0.46 14.31
C GLY A 4 0.62 -0.83 15.36
N ASN A 5 0.25 0.11 16.22
CA ASN A 5 -0.72 -0.11 17.31
C ASN A 5 -0.44 -1.39 18.11
N ASN A 6 0.84 -1.66 18.41
CA ASN A 6 1.31 -2.87 19.09
C ASN A 6 0.94 -4.21 18.40
N LYS A 7 0.68 -4.18 17.09
CA LYS A 7 0.37 -5.37 16.30
C LYS A 7 1.32 -5.51 15.11
N PHE A 8 1.70 -6.74 14.83
CA PHE A 8 2.33 -7.14 13.57
C PHE A 8 1.23 -7.63 12.63
N ILE A 9 1.18 -7.11 11.41
CA ILE A 9 0.28 -7.61 10.38
C ILE A 9 1.10 -8.04 9.17
N GLY A 10 0.89 -9.30 8.76
CA GLY A 10 1.44 -9.87 7.53
C GLY A 10 0.35 -10.06 6.48
N SER A 11 0.70 -9.83 5.23
CA SER A 11 -0.15 -10.06 4.07
C SER A 11 0.53 -11.01 3.09
N GLY A 12 -0.23 -11.72 2.27
CA GLY A 12 0.31 -12.73 1.36
C GLY A 12 -0.66 -13.16 0.25
N GLU A 13 -0.38 -14.33 -0.31
CA GLU A 13 -1.18 -14.93 -1.38
C GLU A 13 -2.60 -15.28 -0.91
N GLU A 14 -3.52 -15.41 -1.87
CA GLU A 14 -4.92 -15.79 -1.62
C GLU A 14 -5.63 -14.90 -0.59
N GLY A 15 -5.22 -13.63 -0.49
CA GLY A 15 -5.77 -12.68 0.48
C GLY A 15 -5.40 -12.97 1.92
N ALA A 16 -4.36 -13.78 2.15
CA ALA A 16 -3.93 -14.12 3.50
C ALA A 16 -3.52 -12.88 4.29
N ILE A 17 -4.11 -12.71 5.46
CA ILE A 17 -3.70 -11.73 6.46
C ILE A 17 -3.57 -12.44 7.79
N GLN A 18 -2.48 -12.16 8.50
CA GLN A 18 -2.20 -12.68 9.84
C GLN A 18 -1.87 -11.52 10.77
N ILE A 19 -2.46 -11.55 11.96
CA ILE A 19 -2.24 -10.56 13.02
C ILE A 19 -1.54 -11.23 14.19
N SER A 20 -0.59 -10.55 14.78
CA SER A 20 0.11 -11.01 16.00
C SER A 20 0.44 -9.82 16.90
N ASP A 21 0.21 -9.98 18.21
CA ASP A 21 0.58 -8.98 19.20
C ASP A 21 2.07 -9.08 19.62
N ASN A 22 2.69 -10.23 19.41
CA ASN A 22 4.04 -10.52 19.93
C ASN A 22 4.99 -11.23 18.94
N GLY A 23 4.53 -11.45 17.72
CA GLY A 23 5.28 -12.18 16.69
C GLY A 23 5.36 -13.69 16.87
N SER A 24 4.77 -14.24 17.93
CA SER A 24 4.86 -15.69 18.24
C SER A 24 3.57 -16.46 17.97
N ALA A 25 2.43 -15.81 18.16
CA ALA A 25 1.11 -16.40 17.88
C ALA A 25 0.39 -15.50 16.87
N CYS A 26 -0.18 -16.09 15.84
CA CYS A 26 -0.91 -15.37 14.80
C CYS A 26 -2.38 -15.77 14.78
N SER A 27 -3.24 -14.81 14.50
CA SER A 27 -4.66 -15.01 14.26
C SER A 27 -5.06 -14.40 12.93
N THR A 28 -6.14 -14.92 12.35
CA THR A 28 -6.72 -14.33 11.13
C THR A 28 -7.76 -13.29 11.55
N PRO A 29 -7.78 -12.09 10.92
CA PRO A 29 -8.80 -11.07 11.17
C PRO A 29 -10.21 -11.63 10.93
N THR A 30 -11.16 -11.22 11.76
CA THR A 30 -12.55 -11.67 11.67
C THR A 30 -13.37 -10.96 10.60
N GLY A 31 -12.90 -9.81 10.13
CA GLY A 31 -13.60 -8.91 9.20
C GLY A 31 -13.29 -9.07 7.71
N LEU A 32 -12.45 -10.04 7.33
CA LEU A 32 -12.15 -10.31 5.93
C LEU A 32 -13.37 -10.95 5.24
N GLY A 33 -14.15 -10.16 4.55
CA GLY A 33 -15.22 -10.69 3.69
C GLY A 33 -14.64 -11.60 2.60
N SER A 34 -15.47 -12.52 2.11
CA SER A 34 -15.13 -13.56 1.09
C SER A 34 -14.46 -13.05 -0.20
N ARG A 35 -14.31 -11.76 -0.38
CA ARG A 35 -13.77 -11.13 -1.59
C ARG A 35 -12.24 -11.01 -1.61
N THR A 36 -11.58 -11.16 -0.47
CA THR A 36 -10.12 -11.05 -0.39
C THR A 36 -9.40 -12.33 -0.81
N LEU A 37 -10.08 -13.46 -0.79
CA LEU A 37 -9.50 -14.80 -0.95
C LEU A 37 -8.94 -15.14 -2.34
N GLU A 38 -9.12 -14.27 -3.33
CA GLU A 38 -8.64 -14.51 -4.70
C GLU A 38 -7.52 -13.54 -5.12
N LYS A 39 -7.09 -12.64 -4.23
CA LYS A 39 -6.11 -11.61 -4.55
C LYS A 39 -4.80 -11.83 -3.78
N THR A 40 -3.68 -11.70 -4.46
CA THR A 40 -2.39 -11.65 -3.79
C THR A 40 -2.18 -10.26 -3.20
N LEU A 41 -1.91 -10.21 -1.90
CA LEU A 41 -1.59 -8.98 -1.18
C LEU A 41 -0.07 -8.81 -1.13
N ASN A 42 0.46 -7.89 -1.92
CA ASN A 42 1.90 -7.73 -2.14
C ASN A 42 2.55 -6.82 -1.10
N GLY A 43 1.85 -5.79 -0.66
CA GLY A 43 2.39 -4.78 0.25
C GLY A 43 1.44 -4.44 1.39
N ILE A 44 2.00 -4.06 2.53
CA ILE A 44 1.28 -3.53 3.68
C ILE A 44 2.13 -2.48 4.39
N THR A 45 1.52 -1.38 4.77
CA THR A 45 2.15 -0.34 5.60
C THR A 45 1.21 0.15 6.67
N PHE A 46 1.78 0.71 7.74
CA PHE A 46 1.05 1.34 8.83
C PHE A 46 1.27 2.85 8.83
N GLY A 47 0.23 3.61 9.00
CA GLY A 47 0.26 5.05 9.14
C GLY A 47 -1.10 5.58 9.60
N ASN A 48 -1.14 6.74 10.22
CA ASN A 48 -2.37 7.36 10.72
C ASN A 48 -3.32 6.38 11.44
N ASN A 49 -2.77 5.54 12.33
CA ASN A 49 -3.50 4.52 13.08
C ASN A 49 -4.24 3.48 12.21
N GLN A 50 -3.84 3.30 10.97
CA GLN A 50 -4.45 2.37 10.03
C GLN A 50 -3.39 1.55 9.30
N PHE A 51 -3.76 0.35 8.86
CA PHE A 51 -2.94 -0.42 7.94
C PHE A 51 -3.55 -0.35 6.55
N LEU A 52 -2.73 -0.03 5.56
CA LEU A 52 -3.08 -0.11 4.15
C LEU A 52 -2.46 -1.35 3.54
N THR A 53 -3.27 -2.17 2.85
CA THR A 53 -2.78 -3.29 2.03
C THR A 53 -3.01 -3.03 0.57
N VAL A 54 -2.07 -3.46 -0.25
CA VAL A 54 -2.13 -3.36 -1.72
C VAL A 54 -1.82 -4.70 -2.38
N GLY A 55 -2.32 -4.92 -3.58
CA GLY A 55 -2.15 -6.23 -4.22
C GLY A 55 -2.51 -6.29 -5.70
N SER A 56 -2.77 -7.52 -6.14
CA SER A 56 -3.09 -7.82 -7.54
C SER A 56 -4.36 -7.12 -8.01
N ASP A 57 -4.42 -6.82 -9.31
CA ASP A 57 -5.54 -6.18 -9.99
C ASP A 57 -5.97 -4.88 -9.33
N GLY A 58 -5.00 -4.12 -8.83
CA GLY A 58 -5.23 -2.86 -8.18
C GLY A 58 -5.92 -2.97 -6.82
N TRP A 59 -5.85 -4.13 -6.16
CA TRP A 59 -6.46 -4.28 -4.83
C TRP A 59 -5.87 -3.28 -3.85
N LEU A 60 -6.75 -2.59 -3.14
CA LEU A 60 -6.43 -1.67 -2.06
C LEU A 60 -7.44 -1.87 -0.93
N SER A 61 -6.97 -2.03 0.29
CA SER A 61 -7.85 -2.07 1.45
C SER A 61 -7.21 -1.43 2.67
N ILE A 62 -8.05 -0.88 3.52
CA ILE A 62 -7.63 -0.19 4.75
C ILE A 62 -8.28 -0.83 5.96
N THR A 63 -7.57 -0.84 7.07
CA THR A 63 -8.12 -1.34 8.35
C THR A 63 -8.60 -0.21 9.22
N SER A 64 -9.42 -0.57 10.23
CA SER A 64 -9.51 0.18 11.47
C SER A 64 -8.20 0.11 12.28
N ASP A 65 -8.09 0.91 13.31
CA ASP A 65 -6.91 1.08 14.16
C ASP A 65 -6.43 -0.18 14.89
N ASP A 66 -7.32 -1.16 15.10
CA ASP A 66 -7.02 -2.43 15.78
C ASP A 66 -6.53 -3.55 14.83
N GLY A 67 -6.57 -3.31 13.51
CA GLY A 67 -6.18 -4.29 12.50
C GLY A 67 -7.22 -5.39 12.25
N ASP A 68 -8.39 -5.33 12.86
CA ASP A 68 -9.40 -6.41 12.81
C ASP A 68 -10.53 -6.17 11.80
N GLY A 69 -10.48 -5.16 11.00
CA GLY A 69 -11.49 -4.92 9.97
C GLY A 69 -10.87 -4.29 8.73
N PHE A 70 -10.84 -5.03 7.63
CA PHE A 70 -10.36 -4.49 6.34
C PHE A 70 -11.52 -4.06 5.46
N THR A 71 -11.51 -2.81 5.06
CA THR A 71 -12.48 -2.26 4.11
C THR A 71 -11.80 -2.09 2.77
N ALA A 72 -12.34 -2.76 1.74
CA ALA A 72 -11.85 -2.58 0.38
C ALA A 72 -12.16 -1.16 -0.11
N LEU A 73 -11.17 -0.51 -0.67
CA LEU A 73 -11.31 0.79 -1.30
C LEU A 73 -11.58 0.62 -2.79
N THR A 74 -12.39 1.51 -3.34
CA THR A 74 -12.63 1.54 -4.78
C THR A 74 -11.47 2.24 -5.46
N ILE A 75 -10.76 1.54 -6.35
CA ILE A 75 -9.70 2.15 -7.13
C ILE A 75 -10.26 2.58 -8.49
N PRO A 76 -9.78 3.69 -9.06
CA PRO A 76 -10.13 4.09 -10.42
C PRO A 76 -9.88 2.97 -11.43
N THR A 77 -10.77 2.82 -12.39
CA THR A 77 -10.65 1.82 -13.47
C THR A 77 -9.32 1.95 -14.19
N GLY A 78 -8.57 0.85 -14.27
CA GLY A 78 -7.28 0.78 -14.97
C GLY A 78 -6.08 0.54 -14.07
N ALA A 79 -6.24 0.51 -12.74
CA ALA A 79 -5.18 0.09 -11.84
C ALA A 79 -4.81 -1.38 -12.12
N LYS A 80 -3.51 -1.62 -12.26
CA LYS A 80 -2.92 -2.93 -12.45
C LYS A 80 -2.43 -3.49 -11.10
N HIS A 81 -1.44 -4.38 -11.12
CA HIS A 81 -0.87 -4.88 -9.87
C HIS A 81 -0.16 -3.76 -9.10
N LEU A 82 -0.45 -3.67 -7.80
CA LEU A 82 0.28 -2.83 -6.85
C LEU A 82 1.24 -3.71 -6.07
N TYR A 83 2.48 -3.28 -5.92
CA TYR A 83 3.57 -4.07 -5.35
C TYR A 83 3.98 -3.62 -3.96
N SER A 84 4.05 -2.31 -3.73
CA SER A 84 4.52 -1.74 -2.48
C SER A 84 3.72 -0.51 -2.08
N THR A 85 3.78 -0.18 -0.79
CA THR A 85 3.12 1.00 -0.23
C THR A 85 3.96 1.58 0.91
N ALA A 86 3.93 2.91 1.04
CA ALA A 86 4.57 3.67 2.10
C ALA A 86 3.62 4.73 2.66
N TYR A 87 3.87 5.14 3.91
CA TYR A 87 3.17 6.25 4.55
C TYR A 87 4.15 7.35 4.95
N GLY A 88 3.80 8.58 4.69
CA GLY A 88 4.55 9.76 5.09
C GLY A 88 3.81 11.04 4.73
N ASN A 89 4.15 12.15 5.38
CA ASN A 89 3.50 13.45 5.17
C ASN A 89 1.96 13.36 5.15
N ASP A 90 1.42 12.52 6.05
CA ASP A 90 -0.02 12.28 6.21
C ASP A 90 -0.74 11.64 5.02
N ILE A 91 -0.01 11.06 4.07
CA ILE A 91 -0.56 10.33 2.93
C ILE A 91 -0.02 8.91 2.83
N PHE A 92 -0.79 8.02 2.22
CA PHE A 92 -0.32 6.73 1.75
C PHE A 92 -0.01 6.82 0.25
N VAL A 93 1.10 6.25 -0.14
CA VAL A 93 1.50 6.08 -1.54
C VAL A 93 1.63 4.59 -1.82
N ALA A 94 1.00 4.12 -2.89
CA ALA A 94 1.17 2.77 -3.40
C ALA A 94 1.69 2.81 -4.83
N VAL A 95 2.58 1.90 -5.16
CA VAL A 95 3.22 1.84 -6.48
C VAL A 95 3.09 0.45 -7.10
N GLY A 96 3.09 0.41 -8.42
CA GLY A 96 2.98 -0.84 -9.16
C GLY A 96 3.13 -0.68 -10.66
N ASP A 97 2.43 -1.52 -11.43
CA ASP A 97 2.47 -1.51 -12.88
C ASP A 97 1.90 -0.21 -13.44
N ASP A 98 2.75 0.55 -14.13
CA ASP A 98 2.42 1.79 -14.83
C ASP A 98 1.64 2.80 -13.96
N SER A 99 1.82 2.77 -12.63
CA SER A 99 0.95 3.54 -11.75
C SER A 99 1.57 3.91 -10.40
N VAL A 100 1.13 5.06 -9.92
CA VAL A 100 1.22 5.49 -8.53
C VAL A 100 -0.19 5.78 -8.05
N VAL A 101 -0.56 5.28 -6.90
CA VAL A 101 -1.83 5.56 -6.23
C VAL A 101 -1.56 6.35 -4.97
N VAL A 102 -2.22 7.47 -4.83
CA VAL A 102 -2.13 8.32 -3.63
C VAL A 102 -3.46 8.24 -2.87
N TYR A 103 -3.38 8.07 -1.58
CA TYR A 103 -4.52 8.01 -0.68
C TYR A 103 -4.30 8.97 0.50
N ASP A 104 -5.23 9.90 0.68
CA ASP A 104 -5.17 10.90 1.76
C ASP A 104 -5.55 10.30 3.12
N LYS A 105 -4.97 10.84 4.18
CA LYS A 105 -5.20 10.45 5.58
C LYS A 105 -6.65 10.57 6.03
N ASP A 106 -7.39 11.52 5.49
CA ASP A 106 -8.74 11.84 5.95
C ASP A 106 -9.80 10.91 5.35
N GLY A 107 -9.39 10.00 4.44
CA GLY A 107 -10.30 9.06 3.78
C GLY A 107 -11.35 9.74 2.91
N LEU A 108 -11.18 11.04 2.66
CA LEU A 108 -12.12 11.90 1.93
C LEU A 108 -11.85 11.92 0.43
N LEU A 109 -10.66 11.48 0.02
CA LEU A 109 -10.33 11.35 -1.39
C LEU A 109 -10.42 9.88 -1.79
N ASP A 110 -11.18 9.62 -2.81
CA ASP A 110 -11.05 8.37 -3.55
C ASP A 110 -9.58 8.23 -3.96
N PRO A 111 -9.00 7.02 -3.90
CA PRO A 111 -7.62 6.81 -4.32
C PRO A 111 -7.40 7.38 -5.71
N VAL A 112 -6.44 8.28 -5.84
CA VAL A 112 -6.11 8.91 -7.13
C VAL A 112 -5.10 8.03 -7.83
N LEU A 113 -5.48 7.45 -8.96
CA LEU A 113 -4.58 6.72 -9.85
C LEU A 113 -3.85 7.72 -10.75
N LYS A 114 -2.53 7.79 -10.61
CA LYS A 114 -1.66 8.50 -11.54
C LYS A 114 -1.04 7.48 -12.50
N ALA A 115 -1.47 7.49 -13.75
CA ALA A 115 -0.84 6.69 -14.77
C ALA A 115 0.61 7.16 -14.97
N ASN A 116 1.56 6.25 -14.87
CA ASN A 116 2.95 6.51 -15.12
C ASN A 116 3.42 5.68 -16.32
N LYS A 117 4.44 6.19 -17.01
CA LYS A 117 5.10 5.46 -18.10
C LYS A 117 5.87 4.23 -17.59
N TYR A 118 6.24 4.23 -16.33
CA TYR A 118 7.11 3.22 -15.73
C TYR A 118 6.40 2.45 -14.64
N SER A 119 6.77 1.18 -14.50
CA SER A 119 6.36 0.32 -13.39
C SER A 119 7.36 0.46 -12.24
N PHE A 120 6.84 0.61 -11.03
CA PHE A 120 7.63 0.67 -9.80
C PHE A 120 7.47 -0.62 -8.99
N ASN A 121 8.58 -1.11 -8.47
CA ASN A 121 8.62 -2.35 -7.70
C ASN A 121 8.52 -2.09 -6.19
N ASP A 122 9.04 -0.95 -5.74
CA ASP A 122 9.06 -0.62 -4.32
C ASP A 122 8.99 0.90 -4.10
N VAL A 123 8.46 1.30 -2.94
CA VAL A 123 8.41 2.68 -2.46
C VAL A 123 8.68 2.73 -0.96
N THR A 124 9.43 3.72 -0.55
CA THR A 124 9.67 4.01 0.87
C THR A 124 9.55 5.50 1.16
N PHE A 125 9.38 5.84 2.43
CA PHE A 125 9.38 7.23 2.89
C PHE A 125 10.44 7.43 3.96
N GLY A 126 11.19 8.49 3.83
CA GLY A 126 12.20 8.88 4.82
C GLY A 126 12.64 10.32 4.61
N ASN A 127 12.96 11.02 5.71
CA ASN A 127 13.45 12.39 5.68
C ASN A 127 12.57 13.36 4.87
N GLY A 128 11.24 13.17 4.93
CA GLY A 128 10.28 14.03 4.24
C GLY A 128 10.08 13.75 2.75
N VAL A 129 10.65 12.67 2.22
CA VAL A 129 10.63 12.33 0.80
C VAL A 129 10.22 10.88 0.58
N PHE A 130 9.31 10.65 -0.37
CA PHE A 130 9.07 9.33 -0.95
C PHE A 130 10.13 9.03 -2.00
N VAL A 131 10.63 7.81 -2.02
CA VAL A 131 11.54 7.30 -3.04
C VAL A 131 10.92 6.04 -3.62
N ALA A 132 10.65 6.03 -4.92
CA ALA A 132 10.16 4.89 -5.67
C ALA A 132 11.24 4.38 -6.62
N VAL A 133 11.40 3.06 -6.67
CA VAL A 133 12.35 2.37 -7.56
C VAL A 133 11.59 1.40 -8.44
N GLY A 134 12.05 1.25 -9.68
CA GLY A 134 11.36 0.39 -10.64
C GLY A 134 12.29 -0.28 -11.63
N ASN A 135 11.70 -0.78 -12.72
CA ASN A 135 12.43 -1.39 -13.81
C ASN A 135 13.33 -0.37 -14.52
N ASP A 136 14.23 -0.84 -15.35
CA ASP A 136 15.13 0.00 -16.16
C ASP A 136 15.96 1.02 -15.35
N GLU A 137 16.35 0.64 -14.12
CA GLU A 137 17.18 1.44 -13.21
C GLU A 137 16.54 2.79 -12.81
N ILE A 138 15.22 2.92 -12.93
CA ILE A 138 14.54 4.17 -12.60
C ILE A 138 14.46 4.41 -11.10
N ILE A 139 14.70 5.64 -10.70
CA ILE A 139 14.45 6.16 -9.35
C ILE A 139 13.69 7.47 -9.46
N TYR A 140 12.59 7.56 -8.75
CA TYR A 140 11.77 8.76 -8.64
C TYR A 140 11.62 9.19 -7.20
N THR A 141 11.49 10.50 -6.98
CA THR A 141 11.24 11.07 -5.66
C THR A 141 10.04 12.01 -5.69
N SER A 142 9.35 12.10 -4.56
CA SER A 142 8.24 13.01 -4.34
C SER A 142 8.17 13.45 -2.88
N THR A 143 7.76 14.68 -2.62
CA THR A 143 7.50 15.18 -1.26
C THR A 143 6.03 15.12 -0.86
N ASP A 144 5.13 15.02 -1.82
CA ASP A 144 3.68 15.07 -1.65
C ASP A 144 2.95 13.83 -2.20
N GLY A 145 3.68 12.90 -2.84
CA GLY A 145 3.13 11.72 -3.49
C GLY A 145 2.45 12.00 -4.84
N ASP A 146 2.29 13.28 -5.20
CA ASP A 146 1.55 13.73 -6.38
C ASP A 146 2.51 14.09 -7.52
N ASP A 147 3.48 14.94 -7.23
CA ASP A 147 4.51 15.36 -8.18
C ASP A 147 5.78 14.52 -8.02
N TRP A 148 6.11 13.74 -9.05
CA TRP A 148 7.25 12.84 -9.04
C TRP A 148 8.35 13.30 -9.98
N THR A 149 9.57 13.38 -9.47
CA THR A 149 10.78 13.77 -10.23
C THR A 149 11.68 12.56 -10.41
N GLN A 150 12.05 12.28 -11.67
CA GLN A 150 13.06 11.26 -11.96
C GLN A 150 14.45 11.76 -11.55
N VAL A 151 15.14 11.00 -10.71
CA VAL A 151 16.51 11.31 -10.24
C VAL A 151 17.55 10.36 -10.82
N HIS A 152 17.13 9.20 -11.32
CA HIS A 152 17.99 8.25 -12.03
C HIS A 152 17.20 7.43 -13.04
N GLY A 153 17.90 6.91 -14.07
CA GLY A 153 17.35 6.05 -15.13
C GLY A 153 17.44 6.70 -16.52
N LYS A 154 17.18 5.89 -17.54
CA LYS A 154 17.25 6.28 -18.97
C LYS A 154 15.91 6.73 -19.53
#